data_50ec470b76b661e42a45d7adbc60074a
#
_entry.id   50ec470b76b661e42a45d7adbc60074a
#
_cell.length_a   1.000
_cell.length_b   1.000
_cell.length_c   1.000
_cell.angle_alpha   90.00
_cell.angle_beta   90.00
_cell.angle_gamma   90.00
#
_symmetry.space_group_name_H-M   'P 1'
#
loop_
_entity.id
_entity.type
_entity.pdbx_description
1 polymer ?
#
loop_
_entity_poly.entity_id
_entity_poly.type
_entity_poly.pdbx_seq_one_letter_code
_entity_poly.pdbx_strand_id
1 'polypeptide(L)'
;MINRRALIAIAASVGFGTFAFGQDRSIVVASTTSTEDSGLFGYILPLFKAKTGIDVKVVAQGTGQALDTGRRGDADVVFVHAKAAEEKFLAEGFGVKRYPVMYNDFILVGPRSDPAGIKGSRDIVAALNALKDKGVPFISRGDRSGTHIAELGLWNLAGGVPGARRSAKAWAQRSMRRRRPMPMCFPIAAPGSRSGTNEVSSS
;
A
#
# COMPACT_ATOMS: atom_id res chain seq x y z
N MET A 1 66.08 -12.34 40.30
CA MET A 1 65.70 -13.37 39.31
C MET A 1 64.22 -13.30 39.08
N ILE A 2 63.77 -12.72 38.00
CA ILE A 2 62.32 -12.57 37.70
C ILE A 2 61.83 -13.91 37.13
N ASN A 3 60.83 -14.43 37.83
CA ASN A 3 60.29 -15.78 37.59
C ASN A 3 59.52 -15.80 36.23
N ARG A 4 59.97 -16.62 35.26
CA ARG A 4 59.42 -16.76 33.90
C ARG A 4 57.93 -17.07 33.90
N ARG A 5 57.37 -17.58 34.99
CA ARG A 5 55.92 -17.87 35.13
C ARG A 5 55.08 -16.62 35.40
N ALA A 6 55.68 -15.55 35.94
CA ALA A 6 55.00 -14.28 36.16
C ALA A 6 54.82 -13.44 34.90
N LEU A 7 55.69 -13.60 33.90
CA LEU A 7 55.60 -12.88 32.63
C LEU A 7 54.52 -13.42 31.70
N ILE A 8 54.14 -14.69 31.81
CA ILE A 8 53.10 -15.30 30.97
C ILE A 8 51.69 -14.91 31.47
N ALA A 9 51.53 -14.62 32.77
CA ALA A 9 50.23 -14.22 33.35
C ALA A 9 49.83 -12.78 32.99
N ILE A 10 50.79 -11.88 32.68
CA ILE A 10 50.51 -10.48 32.34
C ILE A 10 50.21 -10.32 30.83
N ALA A 11 50.68 -11.24 29.97
CA ALA A 11 50.42 -11.19 28.53
C ALA A 11 49.01 -11.70 28.14
N ALA A 12 48.31 -12.41 29.04
CA ALA A 12 47.00 -12.98 28.75
C ALA A 12 45.79 -12.04 29.08
N SER A 13 46.04 -10.88 29.71
CA SER A 13 44.96 -9.96 30.16
C SER A 13 44.75 -8.75 29.23
N VAL A 14 45.42 -8.63 28.11
CA VAL A 14 45.32 -7.43 27.23
C VAL A 14 44.61 -7.72 25.91
N GLY A 15 43.86 -8.80 25.77
CA GLY A 15 43.40 -9.27 24.47
C GLY A 15 41.91 -9.49 24.26
N PHE A 16 41.03 -9.20 25.23
CA PHE A 16 39.58 -9.29 25.01
C PHE A 16 38.91 -7.92 25.12
N GLY A 17 39.33 -7.02 24.22
CA GLY A 17 38.42 -5.95 23.82
C GLY A 17 37.23 -6.60 23.14
N THR A 18 36.13 -6.75 23.83
CA THR A 18 34.83 -7.08 23.22
C THR A 18 34.49 -5.95 22.27
N PHE A 19 34.82 -6.11 21.00
CA PHE A 19 34.13 -5.36 19.96
C PHE A 19 32.66 -5.78 20.06
N ALA A 20 31.88 -5.03 20.83
CA ALA A 20 30.45 -5.05 20.71
C ALA A 20 30.13 -4.53 19.29
N PHE A 21 30.14 -5.43 18.31
CA PHE A 21 29.47 -5.16 17.04
C PHE A 21 28.04 -4.84 17.42
N GLY A 22 27.69 -3.57 17.36
CA GLY A 22 26.31 -3.14 17.48
C GLY A 22 25.55 -3.94 16.44
N GLN A 23 24.76 -4.92 16.90
CA GLN A 23 23.92 -5.71 16.03
C GLN A 23 22.99 -4.74 15.33
N ASP A 24 23.16 -4.53 14.03
CA ASP A 24 22.31 -3.64 13.23
C ASP A 24 20.86 -4.08 13.45
N ARG A 25 20.13 -3.30 14.23
CA ARG A 25 18.72 -3.59 14.54
C ARG A 25 17.91 -3.36 13.27
N SER A 26 17.38 -4.42 12.72
CA SER A 26 16.53 -4.32 11.54
C SER A 26 15.20 -5.03 11.75
N ILE A 27 14.15 -4.51 11.12
CA ILE A 27 12.83 -5.12 11.05
C ILE A 27 12.39 -5.25 9.60
N VAL A 28 11.56 -6.25 9.32
CA VAL A 28 10.97 -6.50 8.00
C VAL A 28 9.52 -6.03 7.99
N VAL A 29 9.17 -5.20 7.02
CA VAL A 29 7.81 -4.70 6.79
C VAL A 29 7.28 -5.28 5.48
N ALA A 30 6.30 -6.17 5.56
CA ALA A 30 5.54 -6.60 4.39
C ALA A 30 4.49 -5.54 4.03
N SER A 31 4.58 -4.98 2.83
CA SER A 31 3.69 -3.90 2.39
C SER A 31 3.22 -4.08 0.96
N THR A 32 2.57 -3.07 0.41
CA THR A 32 2.03 -3.10 -0.94
C THR A 32 2.87 -2.28 -1.91
N THR A 33 2.94 -2.77 -3.17
CA THR A 33 3.60 -2.04 -4.26
C THR A 33 3.06 -0.62 -4.41
N SER A 34 1.75 -0.42 -4.21
CA SER A 34 1.15 0.92 -4.28
C SER A 34 1.62 1.85 -3.17
N THR A 35 1.93 1.32 -1.99
CA THR A 35 2.50 2.11 -0.89
C THR A 35 3.96 2.47 -1.18
N GLU A 36 4.73 1.53 -1.71
CA GLU A 36 6.12 1.76 -2.15
C GLU A 36 6.18 2.81 -3.26
N ASP A 37 5.39 2.63 -4.32
CA ASP A 37 5.33 3.53 -5.47
C ASP A 37 4.86 4.96 -5.11
N SER A 38 4.19 5.14 -3.98
CA SER A 38 3.78 6.47 -3.49
C SER A 38 4.95 7.33 -3.00
N GLY A 39 6.13 6.74 -2.80
CA GLY A 39 7.30 7.40 -2.23
C GLY A 39 7.26 7.57 -0.70
N LEU A 40 6.19 7.11 -0.04
CA LEU A 40 6.04 7.26 1.41
C LEU A 40 7.22 6.68 2.19
N PHE A 41 7.63 5.46 1.88
CA PHE A 41 8.72 4.80 2.57
C PHE A 41 10.05 5.51 2.34
N GLY A 42 10.32 5.99 1.13
CA GLY A 42 11.50 6.79 0.83
C GLY A 42 11.63 8.05 1.68
N TYR A 43 10.49 8.61 2.08
CA TYR A 43 10.45 9.79 2.95
C TYR A 43 10.56 9.45 4.44
N ILE A 44 9.75 8.50 4.94
CA ILE A 44 9.64 8.27 6.39
C ILE A 44 10.74 7.38 6.97
N LEU A 45 11.25 6.37 6.21
CA LEU A 45 12.17 5.39 6.76
C LEU A 45 13.55 5.98 7.12
N PRO A 46 14.15 6.92 6.36
CA PRO A 46 15.35 7.60 6.80
C PRO A 46 15.17 8.37 8.11
N LEU A 47 14.02 9.03 8.29
CA LEU A 47 13.70 9.74 9.53
C LEU A 47 13.54 8.78 10.71
N PHE A 48 12.88 7.65 10.47
CA PHE A 48 12.72 6.60 11.48
C PHE A 48 14.08 6.02 11.89
N LYS A 49 14.93 5.68 10.93
CA LYS A 49 16.29 5.17 11.18
C LYS A 49 17.12 6.17 11.96
N ALA A 50 17.10 7.45 11.58
CA ALA A 50 17.82 8.50 12.30
C ALA A 50 17.36 8.65 13.75
N LYS A 51 16.06 8.47 14.02
CA LYS A 51 15.47 8.60 15.36
C LYS A 51 15.68 7.36 16.24
N THR A 52 15.67 6.17 15.67
CA THR A 52 15.59 4.90 16.44
C THR A 52 16.83 4.03 16.31
N GLY A 53 17.67 4.26 15.30
CA GLY A 53 18.77 3.37 14.92
C GLY A 53 18.31 2.04 14.30
N ILE A 54 17.00 1.88 13.99
CA ILE A 54 16.44 0.66 13.42
C ILE A 54 16.36 0.80 11.90
N ASP A 55 16.91 -0.17 11.20
CA ASP A 55 16.78 -0.29 9.75
C ASP A 55 15.49 -1.01 9.39
N VAL A 56 14.73 -0.47 8.43
CA VAL A 56 13.46 -1.08 8.00
C VAL A 56 13.60 -1.61 6.59
N LYS A 57 13.46 -2.92 6.44
CA LYS A 57 13.50 -3.62 5.16
C LYS A 57 12.07 -3.79 4.65
N VAL A 58 11.72 -3.13 3.56
CA VAL A 58 10.37 -3.22 2.98
C VAL A 58 10.33 -4.32 1.93
N VAL A 59 9.32 -5.18 2.03
CA VAL A 59 8.97 -6.18 1.01
C VAL A 59 7.63 -5.76 0.40
N ALA A 60 7.71 -5.08 -0.76
CA ALA A 60 6.54 -4.57 -1.47
C ALA A 60 5.96 -5.62 -2.42
N GLN A 61 4.67 -5.94 -2.25
CA GLN A 61 3.98 -6.99 -3.01
C GLN A 61 2.47 -6.70 -3.09
N GLY A 62 1.65 -7.64 -3.55
CA GLY A 62 0.20 -7.51 -3.47
C GLY A 62 -0.31 -7.66 -2.04
N THR A 63 -1.45 -7.04 -1.68
CA THR A 63 -2.03 -7.10 -0.32
C THR A 63 -2.14 -8.54 0.22
N GLY A 64 -2.66 -9.47 -0.59
CA GLY A 64 -2.77 -10.87 -0.19
C GLY A 64 -1.42 -11.51 0.09
N GLN A 65 -0.44 -11.27 -0.75
CA GLN A 65 0.93 -11.78 -0.58
C GLN A 65 1.61 -11.18 0.66
N ALA A 66 1.38 -9.89 0.95
CA ALA A 66 1.91 -9.25 2.15
C ALA A 66 1.34 -9.88 3.44
N LEU A 67 0.03 -10.16 3.44
CA LEU A 67 -0.61 -10.90 4.54
C LEU A 67 -0.07 -12.34 4.64
N ASP A 68 0.15 -13.03 3.52
CA ASP A 68 0.74 -14.36 3.52
C ASP A 68 2.18 -14.37 4.03
N THR A 69 2.96 -13.35 3.71
CA THR A 69 4.32 -13.13 4.27
C THR A 69 4.26 -13.00 5.80
N GLY A 70 3.29 -12.22 6.31
CA GLY A 70 3.06 -12.10 7.75
C GLY A 70 2.60 -13.41 8.40
N ARG A 71 1.72 -14.19 7.72
CA ARG A 71 1.27 -15.51 8.24
C ARG A 71 2.41 -16.51 8.42
N ARG A 72 3.40 -16.45 7.56
CA ARG A 72 4.59 -17.32 7.65
C ARG A 72 5.61 -16.86 8.70
N GLY A 73 5.43 -15.67 9.26
CA GLY A 73 6.39 -15.08 10.18
C GLY A 73 7.63 -14.46 9.48
N ASP A 74 7.55 -14.25 8.16
CA ASP A 74 8.64 -13.67 7.36
C ASP A 74 8.68 -12.13 7.44
N ALA A 75 7.79 -11.51 8.22
CA ALA A 75 7.74 -10.08 8.47
C ALA A 75 7.34 -9.77 9.91
N ASP A 76 7.97 -8.74 10.49
CA ASP A 76 7.69 -8.24 11.83
C ASP A 76 6.45 -7.35 11.85
N VAL A 77 6.18 -6.68 10.73
CA VAL A 77 5.06 -5.75 10.55
C VAL A 77 4.42 -5.96 9.19
N VAL A 78 3.09 -5.98 9.16
CA VAL A 78 2.31 -5.95 7.93
C VAL A 78 1.70 -4.56 7.79
N PHE A 79 2.06 -3.84 6.72
CA PHE A 79 1.59 -2.48 6.45
C PHE A 79 0.79 -2.46 5.15
N VAL A 80 -0.52 -2.62 5.27
CA VAL A 80 -1.44 -2.77 4.14
C VAL A 80 -2.68 -1.88 4.34
N HIS A 81 -3.61 -1.88 3.39
CA HIS A 81 -4.76 -0.99 3.36
C HIS A 81 -6.06 -1.70 2.95
N ALA A 82 -6.27 -2.92 3.46
CA ALA A 82 -7.48 -3.72 3.22
C ALA A 82 -8.11 -4.15 4.55
N LYS A 83 -8.87 -3.24 5.18
CA LYS A 83 -9.40 -3.38 6.54
C LYS A 83 -10.01 -4.76 6.82
N ALA A 84 -10.91 -5.25 5.97
CA ALA A 84 -11.56 -6.54 6.19
C ALA A 84 -10.57 -7.72 6.18
N ALA A 85 -9.53 -7.67 5.32
CA ALA A 85 -8.49 -8.69 5.28
C ALA A 85 -7.54 -8.59 6.49
N GLU A 86 -7.26 -7.38 6.97
CA GLU A 86 -6.48 -7.14 8.18
C GLU A 86 -7.22 -7.64 9.43
N GLU A 87 -8.52 -7.37 9.54
CA GLU A 87 -9.35 -7.84 10.65
C GLU A 87 -9.46 -9.37 10.67
N LYS A 88 -9.57 -10.00 9.50
CA LYS A 88 -9.53 -11.46 9.36
C LYS A 88 -8.18 -12.03 9.79
N PHE A 89 -7.07 -11.41 9.37
CA PHE A 89 -5.71 -11.81 9.75
C PHE A 89 -5.52 -11.80 11.27
N LEU A 90 -6.07 -10.81 11.97
CA LEU A 90 -6.06 -10.77 13.43
C LEU A 90 -6.95 -11.83 14.06
N ALA A 91 -8.16 -12.02 13.54
CA ALA A 91 -9.10 -13.03 14.04
C ALA A 91 -8.55 -14.46 13.89
N GLU A 92 -7.73 -14.69 12.88
CA GLU A 92 -7.01 -15.95 12.66
C GLU A 92 -5.76 -16.11 13.57
N GLY A 93 -5.44 -15.12 14.40
CA GLY A 93 -4.33 -15.19 15.36
C GLY A 93 -2.94 -14.88 14.79
N PHE A 94 -2.84 -14.39 13.55
CA PHE A 94 -1.56 -14.09 12.90
C PHE A 94 -1.00 -12.71 13.25
N GLY A 95 -1.77 -11.85 13.89
CA GLY A 95 -1.35 -10.53 14.33
C GLY A 95 -1.78 -10.24 15.76
N VAL A 96 -1.01 -9.40 16.46
CA VAL A 96 -1.28 -9.02 17.86
C VAL A 96 -2.27 -7.88 17.92
N LYS A 97 -2.11 -6.87 17.06
CA LYS A 97 -2.89 -5.63 17.10
C LYS A 97 -2.88 -4.91 15.74
N ARG A 98 -4.04 -4.34 15.39
CA ARG A 98 -4.19 -3.43 14.25
C ARG A 98 -4.09 -1.98 14.72
N TYR A 99 -3.25 -1.20 14.04
CA TYR A 99 -3.13 0.23 14.27
C TYR A 99 -3.64 1.00 13.05
N PRO A 100 -4.60 1.90 13.19
CA PRO A 100 -4.93 2.84 12.13
C PRO A 100 -3.79 3.85 11.98
N VAL A 101 -3.20 3.94 10.79
CA VAL A 101 -2.06 4.82 10.51
C VAL A 101 -2.51 6.03 9.70
N MET A 102 -3.20 5.77 8.59
CA MET A 102 -3.71 6.78 7.66
C MET A 102 -4.89 6.23 6.89
N TYR A 103 -5.56 7.09 6.15
CA TYR A 103 -6.59 6.73 5.18
C TYR A 103 -6.23 7.31 3.82
N ASN A 104 -6.77 6.72 2.78
CA ASN A 104 -6.78 7.27 1.43
C ASN A 104 -8.17 7.05 0.81
N ASP A 105 -8.50 7.90 -0.15
CA ASP A 105 -9.77 7.82 -0.84
C ASP A 105 -9.64 7.09 -2.17
N PHE A 106 -10.70 6.39 -2.56
CA PHE A 106 -10.87 5.93 -3.93
C PHE A 106 -11.62 6.98 -4.72
N ILE A 107 -11.18 7.22 -5.95
CA ILE A 107 -11.84 8.14 -6.87
C ILE A 107 -12.19 7.43 -8.17
N LEU A 108 -13.28 7.86 -8.77
CA LEU A 108 -13.68 7.45 -10.10
C LEU A 108 -13.27 8.54 -11.08
N VAL A 109 -12.43 8.21 -12.04
CA VAL A 109 -11.96 9.16 -13.07
C VAL A 109 -12.46 8.77 -14.45
N GLY A 110 -12.74 9.79 -15.27
CA GLY A 110 -13.23 9.61 -16.61
C GLY A 110 -13.04 10.84 -17.50
N PRO A 111 -13.57 10.82 -18.71
CA PRO A 111 -13.46 11.94 -19.65
C PRO A 111 -14.22 13.17 -19.12
N ARG A 112 -13.75 14.36 -19.50
CA ARG A 112 -14.39 15.64 -19.14
C ARG A 112 -15.84 15.77 -19.61
N SER A 113 -16.21 15.03 -20.66
CA SER A 113 -17.58 14.99 -21.21
C SER A 113 -18.60 14.34 -20.29
N ASP A 114 -18.14 13.67 -19.25
CA ASP A 114 -18.96 13.00 -18.23
C ASP A 114 -20.18 12.23 -18.81
N PRO A 115 -19.97 11.20 -19.61
CA PRO A 115 -21.05 10.50 -20.30
C PRO A 115 -22.06 9.84 -19.35
N ALA A 116 -21.65 9.56 -18.12
CA ALA A 116 -22.50 9.02 -17.09
C ALA A 116 -23.23 10.09 -16.26
N GLY A 117 -22.79 11.35 -16.30
CA GLY A 117 -23.38 12.44 -15.50
C GLY A 117 -23.13 12.28 -14.02
N ILE A 118 -21.93 11.84 -13.63
CA ILE A 118 -21.57 11.49 -12.26
C ILE A 118 -20.57 12.46 -11.63
N LYS A 119 -20.16 13.48 -12.35
CA LYS A 119 -19.22 14.48 -11.86
C LYS A 119 -19.72 15.13 -10.58
N GLY A 120 -18.87 15.15 -9.55
CA GLY A 120 -19.21 15.72 -8.25
C GLY A 120 -20.08 14.84 -7.36
N SER A 121 -20.51 13.66 -7.83
CA SER A 121 -21.24 12.70 -6.99
C SER A 121 -20.36 12.23 -5.82
N ARG A 122 -20.98 12.16 -4.63
CA ARG A 122 -20.37 11.58 -3.42
C ARG A 122 -20.91 10.20 -3.11
N ASP A 123 -21.91 9.74 -3.86
CA ASP A 123 -22.47 8.40 -3.75
C ASP A 123 -21.89 7.51 -4.84
N ILE A 124 -20.97 6.64 -4.44
CA ILE A 124 -20.30 5.72 -5.36
C ILE A 124 -21.26 4.68 -5.93
N VAL A 125 -22.24 4.22 -5.15
CA VAL A 125 -23.22 3.22 -5.61
C VAL A 125 -24.12 3.82 -6.68
N ALA A 126 -24.62 5.03 -6.47
CA ALA A 126 -25.39 5.76 -7.48
C ALA A 126 -24.55 6.02 -8.75
N ALA A 127 -23.29 6.39 -8.60
CA ALA A 127 -22.38 6.60 -9.73
C ALA A 127 -22.15 5.31 -10.54
N LEU A 128 -21.92 4.18 -9.87
CA LEU A 128 -21.73 2.88 -10.52
C LEU A 128 -23.02 2.40 -11.24
N ASN A 129 -24.20 2.63 -10.64
CA ASN A 129 -25.47 2.34 -11.29
C ASN A 129 -25.67 3.21 -12.54
N ALA A 130 -25.36 4.50 -12.48
CA ALA A 130 -25.44 5.38 -13.64
C ALA A 130 -24.53 4.94 -14.79
N LEU A 131 -23.31 4.43 -14.49
CA LEU A 131 -22.42 3.83 -15.46
C LEU A 131 -23.03 2.60 -16.13
N LYS A 132 -23.64 1.74 -15.31
CA LYS A 132 -24.30 0.51 -15.78
C LYS A 132 -25.50 0.82 -16.65
N ASP A 133 -26.39 1.68 -16.20
CA ASP A 133 -27.66 1.99 -16.86
C ASP A 133 -27.45 2.71 -18.21
N LYS A 134 -26.41 3.56 -18.29
CA LYS A 134 -26.04 4.25 -19.52
C LYS A 134 -25.08 3.45 -20.41
N GLY A 135 -24.70 2.25 -20.00
CA GLY A 135 -23.77 1.40 -20.78
C GLY A 135 -22.38 2.01 -20.96
N VAL A 136 -21.97 2.89 -20.06
CA VAL A 136 -20.64 3.54 -20.15
C VAL A 136 -19.55 2.51 -19.87
N PRO A 137 -18.52 2.37 -20.75
CA PRO A 137 -17.46 1.42 -20.53
C PRO A 137 -16.69 1.70 -19.23
N PHE A 138 -16.52 0.67 -18.40
CA PHE A 138 -15.76 0.74 -17.18
C PHE A 138 -14.45 -0.05 -17.29
N ILE A 139 -13.34 0.53 -16.81
CA ILE A 139 -12.05 -0.14 -16.74
C ILE A 139 -11.78 -0.58 -15.30
N SER A 140 -11.81 -1.88 -15.09
CA SER A 140 -11.43 -2.53 -13.86
C SER A 140 -9.90 -2.65 -13.75
N ARG A 141 -9.36 -2.56 -12.55
CA ARG A 141 -7.97 -2.94 -12.28
C ARG A 141 -7.69 -4.39 -12.71
N GLY A 142 -8.54 -5.32 -12.31
CA GLY A 142 -8.46 -6.72 -12.72
C GLY A 142 -7.21 -7.48 -12.29
N ASP A 143 -6.49 -7.01 -11.25
CA ASP A 143 -5.16 -7.46 -10.84
C ASP A 143 -5.12 -8.07 -9.43
N ARG A 144 -6.26 -8.24 -8.78
CA ARG A 144 -6.43 -8.67 -7.39
C ARG A 144 -5.74 -7.77 -6.35
N SER A 145 -5.38 -6.54 -6.70
CA SER A 145 -4.91 -5.54 -5.76
C SER A 145 -6.00 -5.14 -4.75
N GLY A 146 -5.63 -4.42 -3.69
CA GLY A 146 -6.59 -3.85 -2.75
C GLY A 146 -7.63 -2.95 -3.44
N THR A 147 -7.22 -2.20 -4.48
CA THR A 147 -8.14 -1.42 -5.33
C THR A 147 -9.14 -2.30 -6.05
N HIS A 148 -8.69 -3.42 -6.61
CA HIS A 148 -9.59 -4.35 -7.30
C HIS A 148 -10.56 -5.03 -6.33
N ILE A 149 -10.12 -5.37 -5.14
CA ILE A 149 -10.98 -5.93 -4.09
C ILE A 149 -12.06 -4.91 -3.67
N ALA A 150 -11.65 -3.66 -3.43
CA ALA A 150 -12.59 -2.57 -3.12
C ALA A 150 -13.57 -2.32 -4.26
N GLU A 151 -13.11 -2.26 -5.50
CA GLU A 151 -13.93 -2.15 -6.71
C GLU A 151 -15.03 -3.23 -6.75
N LEU A 152 -14.66 -4.49 -6.57
CA LEU A 152 -15.61 -5.60 -6.57
C LEU A 152 -16.63 -5.49 -5.45
N GLY A 153 -16.21 -5.07 -4.26
CA GLY A 153 -17.11 -4.81 -3.14
C GLY A 153 -18.13 -3.71 -3.45
N LEU A 154 -17.70 -2.61 -4.06
CA LEU A 154 -18.57 -1.51 -4.46
C LEU A 154 -19.55 -1.91 -5.58
N TRP A 155 -19.08 -2.67 -6.57
CA TRP A 155 -19.97 -3.23 -7.60
C TRP A 155 -21.00 -4.18 -7.01
N ASN A 156 -20.65 -4.96 -5.99
CA ASN A 156 -21.58 -5.85 -5.32
C ASN A 156 -22.72 -5.05 -4.63
N LEU A 157 -22.39 -3.92 -4.00
CA LEU A 157 -23.35 -2.98 -3.43
C LEU A 157 -24.25 -2.34 -4.51
N ALA A 158 -23.74 -2.15 -5.72
CA ALA A 158 -24.48 -1.62 -6.86
C ALA A 158 -25.27 -2.70 -7.65
N GLY A 159 -25.51 -3.87 -7.05
CA GLY A 159 -26.27 -4.96 -7.68
C GLY A 159 -25.50 -5.80 -8.69
N GLY A 160 -24.19 -5.79 -8.59
CA GLY A 160 -23.30 -6.65 -9.39
C GLY A 160 -22.55 -5.93 -10.51
N VAL A 161 -21.55 -6.61 -11.00
CA VAL A 161 -20.60 -6.09 -12.01
C VAL A 161 -21.26 -6.09 -13.40
N PRO A 162 -21.19 -4.99 -14.16
CA PRO A 162 -21.71 -4.98 -15.53
C PRO A 162 -20.93 -5.92 -16.44
N GLY A 163 -21.64 -6.58 -17.37
CA GLY A 163 -21.04 -7.53 -18.32
C GLY A 163 -19.99 -6.94 -19.27
N ALA A 164 -19.99 -5.62 -19.46
CA ALA A 164 -19.06 -4.89 -20.36
C ALA A 164 -17.75 -4.46 -19.68
N ARG A 165 -17.34 -5.07 -18.59
CA ARG A 165 -16.12 -4.74 -17.85
C ARG A 165 -14.86 -5.16 -18.63
N ARG A 166 -13.87 -4.27 -18.68
CA ARG A 166 -12.56 -4.55 -19.28
C ARG A 166 -11.46 -4.40 -18.23
N SER A 167 -10.46 -5.27 -18.21
CA SER A 167 -9.29 -5.07 -17.36
C SER A 167 -8.42 -3.92 -17.86
N ALA A 168 -7.80 -3.17 -16.95
CA ALA A 168 -6.89 -2.07 -17.28
C ALA A 168 -5.76 -2.53 -18.23
N LYS A 169 -5.23 -3.73 -18.00
CA LYS A 169 -4.18 -4.35 -18.85
C LYS A 169 -4.67 -4.59 -20.27
N ALA A 170 -5.87 -5.14 -20.44
CA ALA A 170 -6.46 -5.39 -21.77
C ALA A 170 -6.81 -4.10 -22.49
N TRP A 171 -7.20 -3.04 -21.75
CA TRP A 171 -7.47 -1.74 -22.31
C TRP A 171 -6.19 -1.04 -22.78
N ALA A 172 -5.13 -1.01 -21.96
CA ALA A 172 -3.86 -0.40 -22.32
C ALA A 172 -3.26 -1.00 -23.60
N GLN A 173 -3.32 -2.32 -23.76
CA GLN A 173 -2.87 -3.00 -24.97
C GLN A 173 -3.67 -2.60 -26.22
N ARG A 174 -4.97 -2.29 -26.09
CA ARG A 174 -5.83 -1.89 -27.22
C ARG A 174 -5.74 -0.40 -27.54
N SER A 175 -5.58 0.46 -26.53
CA SER A 175 -5.51 1.91 -26.70
C SER A 175 -4.20 2.34 -27.35
N MET A 176 -3.12 1.61 -27.17
CA MET A 176 -1.88 1.79 -27.91
C MET A 176 -2.04 1.53 -29.43
N ARG A 177 -3.04 0.72 -29.82
CA ARG A 177 -3.33 0.40 -31.23
C ARG A 177 -4.37 1.31 -31.89
N ARG A 178 -5.17 2.06 -31.11
CA ARG A 178 -6.22 2.95 -31.63
C ARG A 178 -6.38 4.16 -30.69
N ARG A 179 -6.31 5.38 -31.19
CA ARG A 179 -6.70 6.60 -30.47
C ARG A 179 -8.21 6.57 -30.18
N ARG A 180 -8.62 6.06 -29.05
CA ARG A 180 -10.02 6.06 -28.59
C ARG A 180 -10.17 6.92 -27.33
N PRO A 181 -11.36 7.55 -27.07
CA PRO A 181 -11.61 8.32 -25.87
C PRO A 181 -11.39 7.44 -24.62
N MET A 182 -10.88 8.06 -23.55
CA MET A 182 -10.61 7.37 -22.27
C MET A 182 -11.92 6.93 -21.63
N PRO A 183 -12.07 5.65 -21.31
CA PRO A 183 -13.16 5.16 -20.46
C PRO A 183 -12.93 5.54 -18.99
N MET A 184 -13.95 5.35 -18.16
CA MET A 184 -13.84 5.58 -16.72
C MET A 184 -12.98 4.52 -16.05
N CYS A 185 -12.07 4.92 -15.18
CA CYS A 185 -11.18 4.02 -14.45
C CYS A 185 -11.27 4.27 -12.94
N PHE A 186 -10.77 3.31 -12.18
CA PHE A 186 -10.65 3.36 -10.73
C PHE A 186 -9.16 3.45 -10.32
N PRO A 187 -8.54 4.64 -10.31
CA PRO A 187 -7.18 4.79 -9.80
C PRO A 187 -7.18 4.88 -8.27
N ILE A 188 -6.06 4.54 -7.66
CA ILE A 188 -5.79 4.88 -6.28
C ILE A 188 -5.37 6.35 -6.25
N ALA A 189 -5.99 7.17 -5.39
CA ALA A 189 -5.43 8.47 -5.06
C ALA A 189 -4.12 8.27 -4.29
N ALA A 190 -3.07 8.98 -4.68
CA ALA A 190 -1.83 8.97 -3.92
C ALA A 190 -2.10 9.47 -2.48
N PRO A 191 -1.53 8.85 -1.44
CA PRO A 191 -1.69 9.33 -0.09
C PRO A 191 -1.08 10.75 0.01
N GLY A 192 -1.90 11.72 0.42
CA GLY A 192 -1.44 13.08 0.70
C GLY A 192 -1.93 14.21 -0.21
N SER A 193 -2.66 13.96 -1.28
CA SER A 193 -3.29 15.06 -2.02
C SER A 193 -4.56 15.55 -1.32
N ARG A 194 -4.40 16.33 -0.24
CA ARG A 194 -5.45 17.25 0.16
C ARG A 194 -5.54 18.32 -0.93
N SER A 195 -6.48 18.22 -1.84
CA SER A 195 -6.94 19.40 -2.55
C SER A 195 -7.73 20.25 -1.55
N GLY A 196 -7.03 21.06 -0.79
CA GLY A 196 -7.62 22.17 -0.07
C GLY A 196 -8.11 23.16 -1.11
N THR A 197 -9.38 23.10 -1.48
CA THR A 197 -10.07 24.23 -2.06
C THR A 197 -10.24 25.25 -0.94
N ASN A 198 -9.21 26.09 -0.72
CA ASN A 198 -9.42 27.38 -0.11
C ASN A 198 -10.18 28.22 -1.14
N GLU A 199 -11.48 28.21 -1.06
CA GLU A 199 -12.26 29.32 -1.56
C GLU A 199 -11.95 30.53 -0.69
N VAL A 200 -11.05 31.39 -1.20
CA VAL A 200 -10.93 32.76 -0.71
C VAL A 200 -12.17 33.48 -1.20
N SER A 201 -13.15 33.64 -0.32
CA SER A 201 -14.22 34.62 -0.47
C SER A 201 -13.60 36.00 -0.43
N SER A 202 -13.55 36.67 -1.57
CA SER A 202 -13.34 38.13 -1.65
C SER A 202 -14.69 38.79 -1.61
N SER A 203 -14.92 39.50 -0.52
CA SER A 203 -15.93 40.55 -0.40
C SER A 203 -15.53 41.75 -1.21
#